data_5064118c7820e142cdab9291b4b37c2b
#
_entry.id   5064118c7820e142cdab9291b4b37c2b
#
_cell.length_a   1.000
_cell.length_b   1.000
_cell.length_c   1.000
_cell.angle_alpha   90.00
_cell.angle_beta   90.00
_cell.angle_gamma   90.00
#
_symmetry.space_group_name_H-M   'P 1'
#
loop_
_entity.id
_entity.type
_entity.pdbx_description
1 polymer ?
#
loop_
_entity_poly.entity_id
_entity_poly.type
_entity_poly.pdbx_seq_one_letter_code
_entity_poly.pdbx_strand_id
1 'polypeptide(L)' 'MGNEETIAELNAQLMMKETRVRKLARLAGELPLTRENLPALECYALELRSLAYQIRQLQVAKAAAFAAR' A
#
# COMPACT_ATOMS: atom_id res chain seq x y z
N MET A 1 -0.13 24.24 -12.59
CA MET A 1 0.01 23.22 -13.62
C MET A 1 0.53 21.90 -13.05
N GLY A 2 1.71 21.89 -12.44
CA GLY A 2 2.31 20.66 -11.95
C GLY A 2 1.53 19.94 -10.87
N ASN A 3 0.80 20.69 -10.03
CA ASN A 3 0.15 20.10 -8.87
C ASN A 3 -1.00 19.16 -9.23
N GLU A 4 -1.76 19.47 -10.27
CA GLU A 4 -2.88 18.62 -10.68
C GLU A 4 -2.39 17.30 -11.25
N GLU A 5 -1.36 17.35 -12.09
CA GLU A 5 -0.74 16.15 -12.62
C GLU A 5 -0.10 15.33 -11.50
N THR A 6 0.57 16.01 -10.57
CA THR A 6 1.18 15.34 -9.41
C THR A 6 0.13 14.64 -8.57
N ILE A 7 -0.99 15.30 -8.30
CA ILE A 7 -2.08 14.71 -7.50
C ILE A 7 -2.66 13.50 -8.22
N ALA A 8 -2.87 13.58 -9.52
CA ALA A 8 -3.38 12.46 -10.31
C ALA A 8 -2.42 11.28 -10.27
N GLU A 9 -1.12 11.55 -10.40
CA GLU A 9 -0.10 10.51 -10.33
C GLU A 9 -0.05 9.85 -8.95
N LEU A 10 -0.11 10.66 -7.89
CA LEU A 10 -0.13 10.15 -6.52
C LEU A 10 -1.36 9.29 -6.27
N ASN A 11 -2.53 9.71 -6.78
CA ASN A 11 -3.75 8.93 -6.66
C ASN A 11 -3.60 7.58 -7.37
N ALA A 12 -3.00 7.56 -8.55
CA ALA A 12 -2.78 6.31 -9.30
C ALA A 12 -1.87 5.37 -8.50
N GLN A 13 -0.78 5.89 -7.94
CA GLN A 13 0.14 5.10 -7.12
C GLN A 13 -0.56 4.56 -5.87
N LEU A 14 -1.38 5.40 -5.22
CA LEU A 14 -2.14 4.97 -4.04
C LEU A 14 -3.08 3.83 -4.39
N MET A 15 -3.81 3.94 -5.50
CA MET A 15 -4.72 2.88 -5.92
C MET A 15 -3.99 1.57 -6.16
N MET A 16 -2.83 1.61 -6.81
CA MET A 16 -2.03 0.42 -7.05
C MET A 16 -1.57 -0.23 -5.75
N LYS A 17 -1.08 0.58 -4.80
CA LYS A 17 -0.61 0.07 -3.50
C LYS A 17 -1.77 -0.51 -2.69
N GLU A 18 -2.92 0.18 -2.67
CA GLU A 18 -4.09 -0.30 -1.94
C GLU A 18 -4.63 -1.60 -2.53
N THR A 19 -4.62 -1.74 -3.85
CA THR A 19 -5.02 -2.97 -4.51
C THR A 19 -4.10 -4.11 -4.10
N ARG A 20 -2.79 -3.85 -4.04
CA ARG A 20 -1.82 -4.86 -3.59
C ARG A 20 -2.06 -5.27 -2.15
N VAL A 21 -2.34 -4.30 -1.27
CA VAL A 21 -2.64 -4.57 0.14
C VAL A 21 -3.87 -5.49 0.25
N ARG A 22 -4.94 -5.18 -0.47
CA ARG A 22 -6.15 -6.01 -0.44
C ARG A 22 -5.88 -7.43 -0.89
N LYS A 23 -5.10 -7.57 -1.96
CA LYS A 23 -4.73 -8.88 -2.48
C LYS A 23 -3.93 -9.68 -1.45
N LEU A 24 -2.91 -9.06 -0.84
CA LEU A 24 -2.07 -9.73 0.14
C LEU A 24 -2.85 -10.11 1.40
N ALA A 25 -3.73 -9.20 1.86
CA ALA A 25 -4.56 -9.48 3.03
C ALA A 25 -5.47 -10.67 2.76
N ARG A 26 -6.05 -10.74 1.56
CA ARG A 26 -6.89 -11.88 1.19
C ARG A 26 -6.09 -13.17 1.14
N LEU A 27 -4.92 -13.15 0.49
CA LEU A 27 -4.07 -14.34 0.40
C LEU A 27 -3.63 -14.82 1.77
N ALA A 28 -3.24 -13.91 2.64
CA ALA A 28 -2.85 -14.26 4.00
C ALA A 28 -4.01 -14.86 4.77
N GLY A 29 -5.21 -14.31 4.60
CA GLY A 29 -6.40 -14.82 5.27
C GLY A 29 -6.85 -16.17 4.77
N GLU A 30 -6.48 -16.56 3.55
CA GLU A 30 -6.82 -17.87 2.98
C GLU A 30 -5.85 -18.97 3.40
N LEU A 31 -4.68 -18.63 3.92
CA LEU A 31 -3.71 -19.62 4.35
C LEU A 31 -4.12 -20.24 5.68
N PRO A 32 -4.14 -21.57 5.77
CA PRO A 32 -4.36 -22.23 7.06
C PRO A 32 -3.23 -21.87 8.03
N LEU A 33 -3.59 -21.72 9.31
CA LEU A 33 -2.62 -21.40 10.35
C LEU A 33 -1.91 -22.68 10.79
N THR A 34 -0.93 -23.07 10.00
CA THR A 34 -0.10 -24.25 10.28
C THR A 34 1.36 -23.81 10.36
N ARG A 35 2.18 -24.68 10.98
CA ARG A 35 3.60 -24.39 11.10
C ARG A 35 4.25 -24.20 9.72
N GLU A 36 3.82 -24.99 8.73
CA GLU A 36 4.38 -24.93 7.38
C GLU A 36 4.08 -23.60 6.69
N ASN A 37 2.99 -22.96 7.05
CA ASN A 37 2.56 -21.69 6.42
C ASN A 37 3.08 -20.45 7.13
N LEU A 38 3.68 -20.59 8.32
CA LEU A 38 4.19 -19.44 9.06
C LEU A 38 5.21 -18.60 8.27
N PRO A 39 6.18 -19.21 7.57
CA PRO A 39 7.12 -18.40 6.77
C PRO A 39 6.42 -17.59 5.70
N ALA A 40 5.41 -18.15 5.03
CA ALA A 40 4.64 -17.42 4.01
C ALA A 40 3.87 -16.27 4.63
N LEU A 41 3.25 -16.51 5.80
CA LEU A 41 2.52 -15.46 6.52
C LEU A 41 3.45 -14.33 6.95
N GLU A 42 4.66 -14.66 7.39
CA GLU A 42 5.65 -13.65 7.75
C GLU A 42 6.04 -12.81 6.54
N CYS A 43 6.20 -13.43 5.37
CA CYS A 43 6.50 -12.69 4.15
C CYS A 43 5.37 -11.73 3.78
N TYR A 44 4.11 -12.19 3.87
CA TYR A 44 2.96 -11.31 3.61
C TYR A 44 2.92 -10.17 4.63
N ALA A 45 3.18 -10.44 5.89
CA ALA A 45 3.18 -9.41 6.93
C ALA A 45 4.24 -8.35 6.67
N LEU A 46 5.43 -8.76 6.27
CA LEU A 46 6.52 -7.83 5.95
C LEU A 46 6.17 -6.97 4.75
N GLU A 47 5.60 -7.55 3.71
CA GLU A 47 5.20 -6.79 2.52
C GLU A 47 4.07 -5.82 2.85
N LEU A 48 3.09 -6.25 3.64
CA LEU A 48 1.99 -5.38 4.08
C LEU A 48 2.51 -4.20 4.89
N ARG A 49 3.47 -4.44 5.77
CA ARG A 49 4.08 -3.39 6.56
C ARG A 49 4.80 -2.37 5.67
N SER A 50 5.54 -2.86 4.70
CA SER A 50 6.24 -2.00 3.73
C SER A 50 5.25 -1.16 2.92
N LEU A 51 4.18 -1.79 2.45
CA LEU A 51 3.13 -1.10 1.69
C LEU A 51 2.42 -0.06 2.54
N ALA A 52 2.14 -0.37 3.81
CA ALA A 52 1.52 0.59 4.72
C ALA A 52 2.38 1.85 4.87
N TYR A 53 3.68 1.67 5.00
CA TYR A 53 4.62 2.79 5.07
C TYR A 53 4.58 3.61 3.77
N GLN A 54 4.64 2.94 2.62
CA GLN A 54 4.61 3.61 1.32
C GLN A 54 3.32 4.38 1.11
N ILE A 55 2.19 3.80 1.48
CA ILE A 55 0.88 4.45 1.39
C ILE A 55 0.87 5.71 2.25
N ARG A 56 1.39 5.63 3.47
CA ARG A 56 1.46 6.79 4.36
C ARG A 56 2.29 7.91 3.72
N GLN A 57 3.43 7.58 3.12
CA GLN A 57 4.28 8.56 2.46
C GLN A 57 3.57 9.21 1.28
N LEU A 58 2.85 8.43 0.50
CA LEU A 58 2.06 8.95 -0.62
C LEU A 58 0.94 9.85 -0.15
N GLN A 59 0.28 9.52 0.95
CA GLN A 59 -0.77 10.35 1.53
C GLN A 59 -0.23 11.69 2.01
N VAL A 60 0.95 11.68 2.63
CA VAL A 60 1.62 12.92 3.06
C VAL A 60 1.97 13.77 1.84
N ALA A 61 2.53 13.16 0.81
CA ALA A 61 2.89 13.88 -0.42
C ALA A 61 1.65 14.47 -1.10
N LYS A 62 0.54 13.72 -1.10
CA LYS A 62 -0.72 14.18 -1.68
C LYS A 62 -1.26 15.38 -0.90
N ALA A 63 -1.23 15.31 0.43
CA ALA A 63 -1.68 16.42 1.27
C ALA A 63 -0.83 17.66 1.04
N ALA A 64 0.50 17.50 0.92
CA ALA A 64 1.39 18.60 0.61
C ALA A 64 1.10 19.22 -0.77
N ALA A 65 0.81 18.39 -1.76
CA ALA A 65 0.46 18.85 -3.10
C ALA A 65 -0.84 19.66 -3.10
N PHE A 66 -1.84 19.20 -2.33
CA PHE A 66 -3.08 19.96 -2.18
C PHE A 66 -2.84 21.30 -1.47
N ALA A 67 -2.02 21.30 -0.44
CA ALA A 67 -1.71 22.52 0.31
C ALA A 67 -0.95 23.55 -0.54
N ALA A 68 -0.20 23.08 -1.53
CA ALA A 68 0.57 23.95 -2.42
C ALA A 68 -0.26 24.57 -3.56
N ARG A 69 -1.52 24.19 -3.69
CA ARG A 69 -2.41 24.77 -4.73
C ARG A 69 -2.84 26.19 -4.37
#